data_1d8d53806b9ead058f7a0e54cb0ba36f
#
_entry.id   1d8d53806b9ead058f7a0e54cb0ba36f
#
_cell.length_a   1.000
_cell.length_b   1.000
_cell.length_c   1.000
_cell.angle_alpha   90.00
_cell.angle_beta   90.00
_cell.angle_gamma   90.00
#
_symmetry.space_group_name_H-M   'P 1'
#
loop_
_entity.id
_entity.type
_entity.pdbx_description
1 polymer ?
#
loop_
_entity_poly.entity_id
_entity_poly.type
_entity_poly.pdbx_seq_one_letter_code
_entity_poly.pdbx_strand_id
1 'polypeptide(L)'
;MADSIREKIVTDIESALNDINNVKMGVVKREPMFRDQTEFYSLARTAFPHVIVTAGNEAREDLTTGGSTIIRQGILSVELICFVKASDLTIDQTINKLVEAIEEKLDADRTRGGNAKNTQVREIQMGEPMEHPYANFTMRLDVSYIFTRGKL
;
A
#
# COMPACT_ATOMS: atom_id res chain seq x y z
N MET A 1 -9.71 -9.51 -20.64
CA MET A 1 -8.29 -9.80 -20.49
C MET A 1 -7.95 -10.01 -19.02
N ALA A 2 -7.19 -11.04 -18.71
CA ALA A 2 -6.83 -11.31 -17.32
C ALA A 2 -5.87 -10.24 -16.80
N ASP A 3 -6.01 -9.88 -15.52
CA ASP A 3 -5.12 -8.94 -14.88
C ASP A 3 -3.72 -9.52 -14.73
N SER A 4 -2.71 -8.66 -14.81
CA SER A 4 -1.33 -9.06 -14.53
C SER A 4 -1.17 -9.42 -13.04
N ILE A 5 -0.10 -10.15 -12.72
CA ILE A 5 0.20 -10.47 -11.32
C ILE A 5 0.37 -9.19 -10.50
N ARG A 6 1.03 -8.19 -11.06
CA ARG A 6 1.19 -6.88 -10.41
C ARG A 6 -0.17 -6.27 -10.07
N GLU A 7 -1.10 -6.28 -11.01
CA GLU A 7 -2.44 -5.73 -10.81
C GLU A 7 -3.19 -6.49 -9.72
N LYS A 8 -3.09 -7.81 -9.72
CA LYS A 8 -3.72 -8.64 -8.70
C LYS A 8 -3.17 -8.34 -7.31
N ILE A 9 -1.85 -8.14 -7.18
CA ILE A 9 -1.21 -7.81 -5.93
C ILE A 9 -1.71 -6.47 -5.38
N VAL A 10 -1.72 -5.44 -6.22
CA VAL A 10 -2.15 -4.10 -5.79
C VAL A 10 -3.63 -4.09 -5.44
N THR A 11 -4.45 -4.77 -6.23
CA THR A 11 -5.89 -4.90 -5.96
C THR A 11 -6.15 -5.62 -4.65
N ASP A 12 -5.40 -6.68 -4.36
CA ASP A 12 -5.52 -7.41 -3.10
C ASP A 12 -5.17 -6.53 -1.90
N ILE A 13 -4.11 -5.72 -2.01
CA ILE A 13 -3.72 -4.79 -0.96
C ILE A 13 -4.84 -3.78 -0.71
N GLU A 14 -5.40 -3.20 -1.76
CA GLU A 14 -6.51 -2.26 -1.63
C GLU A 14 -7.70 -2.91 -0.91
N SER A 15 -8.07 -4.11 -1.31
CA SER A 15 -9.17 -4.84 -0.70
C SER A 15 -8.89 -5.17 0.76
N ALA A 16 -7.67 -5.58 1.08
CA ALA A 16 -7.29 -5.89 2.45
C ALA A 16 -7.41 -4.67 3.35
N LEU A 17 -6.95 -3.52 2.89
CA LEU A 17 -7.01 -2.28 3.66
C LEU A 17 -8.44 -1.80 3.85
N ASN A 18 -9.32 -2.03 2.88
CA ASN A 18 -10.74 -1.72 3.03
C ASN A 18 -11.45 -2.64 4.03
N ASP A 19 -10.86 -3.77 4.36
CA ASP A 19 -11.42 -4.76 5.29
C ASP A 19 -10.87 -4.63 6.71
N ILE A 20 -10.14 -3.57 7.02
CA ILE A 20 -9.62 -3.32 8.36
C ILE A 20 -10.77 -2.93 9.29
N ASN A 21 -10.86 -3.62 10.42
CA ASN A 21 -11.92 -3.40 11.41
C ASN A 21 -11.44 -2.75 12.70
N ASN A 22 -10.14 -2.86 13.01
CA ASN A 22 -9.56 -2.35 14.25
C ASN A 22 -9.51 -0.83 14.31
N VAL A 23 -9.46 -0.19 13.16
CA VAL A 23 -9.48 1.27 13.01
C VAL A 23 -10.56 1.59 11.98
N LYS A 24 -11.35 2.61 12.27
CA LYS A 24 -12.36 3.05 11.32
C LYS A 24 -11.68 3.75 10.15
N MET A 25 -11.63 3.07 9.02
CA MET A 25 -11.05 3.62 7.79
C MET A 25 -12.01 4.60 7.13
N GLY A 26 -11.48 5.68 6.57
CA GLY A 26 -12.26 6.60 5.77
C GLY A 26 -12.32 6.16 4.32
N VAL A 27 -11.27 6.46 3.56
CA VAL A 27 -11.20 6.13 2.15
C VAL A 27 -9.92 5.36 1.88
N VAL A 28 -10.03 4.24 1.18
CA VAL A 28 -8.88 3.52 0.63
C VAL A 28 -9.11 3.42 -0.86
N LYS A 29 -8.21 3.99 -1.64
CA LYS A 29 -8.37 4.01 -3.09
C LYS A 29 -7.03 3.91 -3.80
N ARG A 30 -7.08 3.58 -5.07
CA ARG A 30 -5.94 3.68 -5.97
C ARG A 30 -5.94 5.08 -6.58
N GLU A 31 -4.92 5.41 -7.38
CA GLU A 31 -4.89 6.69 -8.09
C GLU A 31 -6.22 7.02 -8.77
N PRO A 32 -6.52 8.31 -8.99
CA PRO A 32 -5.61 9.46 -8.87
C PRO A 32 -5.55 10.04 -7.46
N MET A 33 -4.46 10.78 -7.23
CA MET A 33 -4.29 11.62 -6.07
C MET A 33 -5.30 12.79 -6.09
N PHE A 34 -5.27 13.60 -5.04
CA PHE A 34 -6.08 14.82 -5.02
C PHE A 34 -5.68 15.75 -6.15
N ARG A 35 -6.68 16.41 -6.75
CA ARG A 35 -6.42 17.36 -7.83
C ARG A 35 -5.62 18.56 -7.36
N ASP A 36 -5.94 19.06 -6.17
CA ASP A 36 -5.26 20.19 -5.57
C ASP A 36 -5.50 20.21 -4.04
N GLN A 37 -4.90 21.19 -3.40
CA GLN A 37 -5.00 21.36 -1.96
C GLN A 37 -6.44 21.64 -1.50
N THR A 38 -7.20 22.39 -2.31
CA THR A 38 -8.59 22.71 -1.98
C THR A 38 -9.44 21.44 -1.92
N GLU A 39 -9.24 20.53 -2.88
CA GLU A 39 -9.96 19.27 -2.87
C GLU A 39 -9.66 18.49 -1.59
N PHE A 40 -8.37 18.42 -1.20
CA PHE A 40 -7.97 17.73 0.03
C PHE A 40 -8.64 18.31 1.26
N TYR A 41 -8.57 19.63 1.44
CA TYR A 41 -9.10 20.26 2.64
C TYR A 41 -10.63 20.31 2.67
N SER A 42 -11.29 20.08 1.54
CA SER A 42 -12.74 20.02 1.47
C SER A 42 -13.32 18.65 1.85
N LEU A 43 -12.46 17.63 2.04
CA LEU A 43 -12.92 16.29 2.36
C LEU A 43 -13.60 16.26 3.73
N ALA A 44 -14.66 15.45 3.83
CA ALA A 44 -15.35 15.25 5.08
C ALA A 44 -14.44 14.53 6.08
N ARG A 45 -14.66 14.78 7.38
CA ARG A 45 -13.88 14.12 8.44
C ARG A 45 -13.94 12.59 8.32
N THR A 46 -15.05 12.06 7.85
CA THR A 46 -15.21 10.62 7.64
C THR A 46 -14.37 10.05 6.52
N ALA A 47 -13.75 10.91 5.69
CA ALA A 47 -12.84 10.47 4.63
C ALA A 47 -11.44 10.14 5.15
N PHE A 48 -11.16 10.36 6.44
CA PHE A 48 -9.87 10.08 7.06
C PHE A 48 -10.01 8.92 8.05
N PRO A 49 -9.01 8.06 8.19
CA PRO A 49 -7.77 7.99 7.41
C PRO A 49 -8.01 7.79 5.92
N HIS A 50 -7.24 8.50 5.10
CA HIS A 50 -7.33 8.44 3.64
C HIS A 50 -6.05 7.80 3.13
N VAL A 51 -6.16 6.64 2.49
CA VAL A 51 -5.01 5.87 2.01
C VAL A 51 -5.06 5.74 0.50
N ILE A 52 -3.96 6.09 -0.14
CA ILE A 52 -3.80 5.94 -1.58
C ILE A 52 -2.79 4.83 -1.83
N VAL A 53 -3.21 3.79 -2.55
CA VAL A 53 -2.38 2.64 -2.87
C VAL A 53 -1.84 2.81 -4.28
N THR A 54 -0.52 2.81 -4.43
CA THR A 54 0.09 2.98 -5.73
C THR A 54 1.25 2.02 -5.93
N ALA A 55 1.36 1.45 -7.13
CA ALA A 55 2.49 0.60 -7.50
C ALA A 55 3.69 1.48 -7.85
N GLY A 56 4.82 1.15 -7.30
CA GLY A 56 6.07 1.85 -7.57
C GLY A 56 7.02 1.05 -8.44
N ASN A 57 8.30 1.22 -8.17
CA ASN A 57 9.36 0.54 -8.90
C ASN A 57 9.37 -0.96 -8.61
N GLU A 58 9.90 -1.72 -9.55
CA GLU A 58 10.05 -3.16 -9.41
C GLU A 58 11.43 -3.58 -9.88
N ALA A 59 12.11 -4.38 -9.06
CA ALA A 59 13.36 -5.03 -9.41
C ALA A 59 13.06 -6.47 -9.81
N ARG A 60 13.73 -6.97 -10.86
CA ARG A 60 13.53 -8.34 -11.35
C ARG A 60 14.87 -9.03 -11.52
N GLU A 61 14.88 -10.31 -11.22
CA GLU A 61 16.07 -11.15 -11.40
C GLU A 61 15.67 -12.54 -11.85
N ASP A 62 16.57 -13.22 -12.56
CA ASP A 62 16.34 -14.59 -12.98
C ASP A 62 16.71 -15.53 -11.82
N LEU A 63 15.82 -16.46 -11.47
CA LEU A 63 16.08 -17.48 -10.46
C LEU A 63 16.70 -18.73 -11.07
N THR A 64 16.45 -18.97 -12.37
CA THR A 64 16.99 -20.11 -13.09
C THR A 64 17.78 -19.62 -14.29
N THR A 65 18.83 -20.33 -14.67
CA THR A 65 19.65 -20.02 -15.85
C THR A 65 19.62 -21.18 -16.82
N GLY A 66 19.43 -20.87 -18.10
CA GLY A 66 19.38 -21.87 -19.17
C GLY A 66 18.06 -22.61 -19.25
N GLY A 67 17.93 -23.46 -20.24
CA GLY A 67 16.71 -24.21 -20.50
C GLY A 67 15.66 -23.40 -21.25
N SER A 68 14.53 -24.05 -21.52
CA SER A 68 13.42 -23.46 -22.27
C SER A 68 12.49 -22.62 -21.39
N THR A 69 12.56 -22.80 -20.08
CA THR A 69 11.73 -22.07 -19.12
C THR A 69 12.59 -21.29 -18.14
N ILE A 70 12.41 -19.99 -18.08
CA ILE A 70 13.13 -19.13 -17.18
C ILE A 70 12.16 -18.64 -16.11
N ILE A 71 12.46 -18.93 -14.85
CA ILE A 71 11.67 -18.46 -13.70
C ILE A 71 12.36 -17.21 -13.16
N ARG A 72 11.58 -16.15 -12.99
CA ARG A 72 12.06 -14.88 -12.51
C ARG A 72 11.37 -14.49 -11.20
N GLN A 73 12.05 -13.68 -10.42
CA GLN A 73 11.48 -13.08 -9.22
C GLN A 73 11.34 -11.57 -9.45
N GLY A 74 10.17 -11.04 -9.12
CA GLY A 74 9.95 -9.60 -9.06
C GLY A 74 9.82 -9.16 -7.61
N ILE A 75 10.38 -8.01 -7.28
CA ILE A 75 10.16 -7.36 -5.98
C ILE A 75 9.49 -6.03 -6.31
N LEU A 76 8.18 -6.00 -6.12
CA LEU A 76 7.35 -4.83 -6.40
C LEU A 76 7.31 -3.93 -5.17
N SER A 77 7.68 -2.67 -5.36
CA SER A 77 7.53 -1.66 -4.31
C SER A 77 6.13 -1.07 -4.42
N VAL A 78 5.33 -1.22 -3.39
CA VAL A 78 4.00 -0.62 -3.31
C VAL A 78 4.04 0.46 -2.25
N GLU A 79 3.54 1.64 -2.59
CA GLU A 79 3.50 2.76 -1.65
C GLU A 79 2.07 2.98 -1.18
N LEU A 80 1.92 3.14 0.13
CA LEU A 80 0.67 3.53 0.77
C LEU A 80 0.84 4.95 1.28
N ILE A 81 0.24 5.90 0.60
CA ILE A 81 0.29 7.31 0.99
C ILE A 81 -0.91 7.57 1.90
N CYS A 82 -0.64 7.81 3.18
CA CYS A 82 -1.66 7.90 4.20
C CYS A 82 -1.82 9.32 4.71
N PHE A 83 -3.05 9.78 4.78
CA PHE A 83 -3.40 11.08 5.35
C PHE A 83 -4.29 10.87 6.56
N VAL A 84 -4.00 11.56 7.64
CA VAL A 84 -4.80 11.50 8.87
C VAL A 84 -5.23 12.88 9.30
N LYS A 85 -6.34 12.94 10.01
CA LYS A 85 -6.89 14.16 10.59
C LYS A 85 -7.21 13.89 12.05
N ALA A 86 -6.52 14.60 12.95
CA ALA A 86 -6.68 14.41 14.38
C ALA A 86 -6.30 15.70 15.13
N SER A 87 -6.67 15.79 16.41
CA SER A 87 -6.20 16.87 17.25
C SER A 87 -4.71 16.71 17.54
N ASP A 88 -4.00 17.82 17.84
CA ASP A 88 -2.57 17.81 18.11
C ASP A 88 -2.11 16.75 19.11
N LEU A 89 -2.86 16.61 20.20
CA LEU A 89 -2.49 15.70 21.28
C LEU A 89 -2.61 14.22 20.93
N THR A 90 -3.32 13.89 19.82
CA THR A 90 -3.59 12.51 19.46
C THR A 90 -3.07 12.11 18.09
N ILE A 91 -2.42 13.05 17.38
CA ILE A 91 -2.02 12.79 15.99
C ILE A 91 -1.01 11.65 15.89
N ASP A 92 -0.01 11.63 16.76
CA ASP A 92 0.97 10.54 16.78
C ASP A 92 0.34 9.20 17.14
N GLN A 93 -0.58 9.20 18.09
CA GLN A 93 -1.32 8.00 18.47
C GLN A 93 -2.17 7.50 17.31
N THR A 94 -2.81 8.42 16.58
CA THR A 94 -3.63 8.07 15.42
C THR A 94 -2.77 7.43 14.34
N ILE A 95 -1.60 8.00 14.05
CA ILE A 95 -0.66 7.44 13.09
C ILE A 95 -0.20 6.06 13.52
N ASN A 96 0.20 5.89 14.78
CA ASN A 96 0.72 4.62 15.28
C ASN A 96 -0.34 3.52 15.23
N LYS A 97 -1.59 3.84 15.55
CA LYS A 97 -2.69 2.88 15.46
C LYS A 97 -2.96 2.47 14.02
N LEU A 98 -2.91 3.42 13.10
CA LEU A 98 -3.12 3.13 11.70
C LEU A 98 -2.01 2.26 11.13
N VAL A 99 -0.74 2.56 11.46
CA VAL A 99 0.40 1.74 11.04
C VAL A 99 0.25 0.31 11.55
N GLU A 100 -0.07 0.14 12.83
CA GLU A 100 -0.25 -1.17 13.42
C GLU A 100 -1.38 -1.94 12.74
N ALA A 101 -2.52 -1.30 12.51
CA ALA A 101 -3.66 -1.94 11.86
C ALA A 101 -3.33 -2.38 10.43
N ILE A 102 -2.61 -1.57 9.69
CA ILE A 102 -2.19 -1.91 8.33
C ILE A 102 -1.22 -3.09 8.35
N GLU A 103 -0.21 -3.05 9.22
CA GLU A 103 0.76 -4.15 9.32
C GLU A 103 0.09 -5.46 9.71
N GLU A 104 -0.79 -5.45 10.69
CA GLU A 104 -1.52 -6.67 11.09
C GLU A 104 -2.32 -7.23 9.93
N LYS A 105 -3.01 -6.37 9.20
CA LYS A 105 -3.86 -6.81 8.09
C LYS A 105 -3.04 -7.40 6.95
N LEU A 106 -1.91 -6.77 6.62
CA LEU A 106 -1.04 -7.28 5.56
C LEU A 106 -0.35 -8.58 5.98
N ASP A 107 0.05 -8.69 7.24
CA ASP A 107 0.71 -9.90 7.75
C ASP A 107 -0.25 -11.09 7.89
N ALA A 108 -1.56 -10.85 7.94
CA ALA A 108 -2.55 -11.92 7.98
C ALA A 108 -2.54 -12.77 6.71
N ASP A 109 -2.20 -12.18 5.57
CA ASP A 109 -1.98 -12.90 4.32
C ASP A 109 -0.82 -12.28 3.55
N ARG A 110 0.36 -12.82 3.75
CA ARG A 110 1.58 -12.33 3.09
C ARG A 110 1.64 -12.67 1.62
N THR A 111 0.81 -13.61 1.17
CA THR A 111 0.83 -14.10 -0.21
C THR A 111 -0.11 -13.37 -1.14
N ARG A 112 -0.84 -12.41 -0.65
CA ARG A 112 -1.81 -11.63 -1.46
C ARG A 112 -2.74 -12.56 -2.25
N GLY A 113 -3.38 -13.51 -1.53
CA GLY A 113 -4.28 -14.45 -2.18
C GLY A 113 -3.58 -15.46 -3.06
N GLY A 114 -2.30 -15.74 -2.82
CA GLY A 114 -1.52 -16.68 -3.61
C GLY A 114 -0.78 -16.05 -4.78
N ASN A 115 -0.89 -14.75 -4.99
CA ASN A 115 -0.24 -14.05 -6.12
C ASN A 115 1.19 -13.62 -5.79
N ALA A 116 1.58 -13.64 -4.53
CA ALA A 116 2.90 -13.21 -4.09
C ALA A 116 3.54 -14.26 -3.20
N LYS A 117 4.85 -14.19 -3.08
CA LYS A 117 5.62 -15.04 -2.20
C LYS A 117 5.66 -14.48 -0.80
N ASN A 118 5.79 -13.17 -0.68
CA ASN A 118 5.83 -12.47 0.60
C ASN A 118 5.48 -11.00 0.43
N THR A 119 4.92 -10.41 1.48
CA THR A 119 4.66 -8.98 1.59
C THR A 119 5.34 -8.49 2.87
N GLN A 120 6.14 -7.42 2.77
CA GLN A 120 6.91 -6.91 3.90
C GLN A 120 6.86 -5.40 3.92
N VAL A 121 6.60 -4.81 5.07
CA VAL A 121 6.73 -3.36 5.25
C VAL A 121 8.22 -3.04 5.37
N ARG A 122 8.72 -2.23 4.45
CA ARG A 122 10.15 -1.90 4.37
C ARG A 122 10.47 -0.60 5.08
N GLU A 123 9.61 0.38 4.98
CA GLU A 123 9.91 1.71 5.46
C GLU A 123 8.61 2.44 5.78
N ILE A 124 8.65 3.25 6.81
CA ILE A 124 7.59 4.17 7.15
C ILE A 124 8.23 5.55 7.19
N GLN A 125 7.85 6.41 6.24
CA GLN A 125 8.43 7.72 6.11
C GLN A 125 7.40 8.78 6.44
N MET A 126 7.70 9.62 7.42
CA MET A 126 6.83 10.74 7.76
C MET A 126 6.86 11.75 6.63
N GLY A 127 5.70 12.27 6.28
CA GLY A 127 5.59 13.26 5.23
C GLY A 127 5.98 14.65 5.70
N GLU A 128 5.92 15.61 4.77
CA GLU A 128 6.19 16.98 5.09
C GLU A 128 5.13 17.54 6.04
N PRO A 129 5.48 18.52 6.89
CA PRO A 129 4.51 19.14 7.80
C PRO A 129 3.30 19.67 7.04
N MET A 130 2.12 19.39 7.57
CA MET A 130 0.86 19.88 7.04
C MET A 130 0.20 20.82 8.04
N GLU A 131 -0.74 21.61 7.54
CA GLU A 131 -1.53 22.47 8.39
C GLU A 131 -2.37 21.63 9.36
N HIS A 132 -2.32 22.00 10.65
CA HIS A 132 -3.15 21.37 11.67
C HIS A 132 -4.64 21.39 11.27
N PRO A 133 -5.42 20.30 11.43
CA PRO A 133 -5.10 19.07 12.19
C PRO A 133 -4.66 17.90 11.30
N TYR A 134 -4.00 18.14 10.20
CA TYR A 134 -3.65 17.11 9.22
C TYR A 134 -2.22 16.63 9.39
N ALA A 135 -1.98 15.38 9.04
CA ALA A 135 -0.64 14.82 8.91
C ALA A 135 -0.64 13.76 7.81
N ASN A 136 0.54 13.45 7.31
CA ASN A 136 0.69 12.40 6.31
C ASN A 136 1.94 11.57 6.57
N PHE A 137 1.92 10.36 6.06
CA PHE A 137 3.08 9.48 6.05
C PHE A 137 2.95 8.50 4.88
N THR A 138 4.06 7.91 4.50
CA THR A 138 4.09 6.90 3.43
C THR A 138 4.65 5.61 3.99
N MET A 139 3.94 4.50 3.75
CA MET A 139 4.44 3.16 4.05
C MET A 139 4.89 2.54 2.74
N ARG A 140 6.11 2.04 2.70
CA ARG A 140 6.64 1.36 1.53
C ARG A 140 6.67 -0.13 1.81
N LEU A 141 6.05 -0.89 0.91
CA LEU A 141 5.99 -2.34 0.99
C LEU A 141 6.84 -2.94 -0.11
N ASP A 142 7.53 -4.03 0.23
CA ASP A 142 8.16 -4.90 -0.77
C ASP A 142 7.32 -6.14 -0.90
N VAL A 143 6.81 -6.41 -2.10
CA VAL A 143 6.04 -7.61 -2.41
C VAL A 143 6.83 -8.43 -3.40
N SER A 144 7.30 -9.60 -2.98
CA SER A 144 8.04 -10.49 -3.85
C SER A 144 7.12 -11.52 -4.48
N TYR A 145 7.30 -11.79 -5.75
CA TYR A 145 6.53 -12.80 -6.48
C TYR A 145 7.39 -13.47 -7.54
N ILE A 146 6.95 -14.65 -7.96
CA ILE A 146 7.66 -15.46 -8.94
C ILE A 146 6.79 -15.58 -10.17
N PHE A 147 7.39 -15.49 -11.34
CA PHE A 147 6.68 -15.66 -12.60
C PHE A 147 7.60 -16.32 -13.63
N THR A 148 6.96 -16.94 -14.63
CA THR A 148 7.67 -17.48 -15.78
C THR A 148 7.88 -16.35 -16.78
N ARG A 149 9.07 -16.24 -17.33
CA ARG A 149 9.40 -15.20 -18.30
C ARG A 149 8.39 -15.17 -19.45
N GLY A 150 7.88 -13.98 -19.74
CA GLY A 150 6.90 -13.78 -20.78
C GLY A 150 5.46 -13.99 -20.33
N LYS A 151 5.23 -14.38 -19.07
CA LYS A 151 3.89 -14.62 -18.53
C LYS A 151 3.71 -13.79 -17.26
N LEU A 152 3.18 -12.60 -17.41
CA LEU A 152 2.93 -11.68 -16.28
C LEU A 152 1.44 -11.55 -15.95
#